data_bba0f107f9f08e4f84eacd08df299772
#
_entry.id   bba0f107f9f08e4f84eacd08df299772
#
_cell.length_a   1.000
_cell.length_b   1.000
_cell.length_c   1.000
_cell.angle_alpha   90.00
_cell.angle_beta   90.00
_cell.angle_gamma   90.00
#
_symmetry.space_group_name_H-M   'P 1'
#
loop_
_entity.id
_entity.type
_entity.pdbx_description
1 polymer ?
#
loop_
_entity_poly.entity_id
_entity_poly.type
_entity_poly.pdbx_seq_one_letter_code
_entity_poly.pdbx_strand_id
1 'polypeptide(L)'
;MVRLTHSAHRFTRIAQISVPARYRDAVSFILLSVLFGSSFVAIKTGLRELPPLLFASFRFDIGAAVLIGYVLATRPRSAWLPRTRGDVLGIATAGVFLITLNNALLFTGQGTTTPAMASVMYGLNPVLAPVFAWWLLGDRLSKTAALGIGIALAGVVVIVQPSPGTLTGDGTVGQGLVLGAAAAIAAGSVLLKRLQPEMDRLPLTAWAMAVGALLLHALSLAGGEPQTSVGSVGVLTVASLLVVGIPSTAVAYALHFRLLERIGPVRANLVAYVVPITAALTGWLLLGAGLSQGTVFGFSVVVAGFGLVERQTLRAEVCRLRRWRRQGTSPTRDEGPQWPCDD
;
A
#
# COMPACT_ATOMS: atom_id res chain seq x y z
N MET A 1 -13.89 32.37 57.79
CA MET A 1 -12.61 32.56 57.08
C MET A 1 -12.70 31.83 55.77
N VAL A 2 -13.16 32.50 54.81
CA VAL A 2 -12.70 32.96 53.50
C VAL A 2 -12.28 31.83 52.57
N ARG A 3 -13.20 31.57 51.62
CA ARG A 3 -13.01 30.84 50.33
C ARG A 3 -11.97 31.58 49.47
N LEU A 4 -10.98 30.87 48.94
CA LEU A 4 -10.19 31.25 47.77
C LEU A 4 -9.55 29.98 47.18
N THR A 5 -10.22 29.28 46.28
CA THR A 5 -9.62 28.38 45.28
C THR A 5 -10.59 28.13 44.12
N HIS A 6 -10.86 29.18 43.36
CA HIS A 6 -11.50 29.03 42.04
C HIS A 6 -10.86 30.05 41.09
N SER A 7 -9.72 29.68 40.50
CA SER A 7 -9.28 30.35 39.27
C SER A 7 -7.96 29.75 38.72
N ALA A 8 -7.96 28.50 38.21
CA ALA A 8 -6.82 27.96 37.48
C ALA A 8 -7.21 26.94 36.41
N HIS A 9 -8.42 26.98 35.86
CA HIS A 9 -8.84 26.08 34.76
C HIS A 9 -9.40 26.83 33.54
N ARG A 10 -8.78 27.93 33.14
CA ARG A 10 -9.23 28.70 31.96
C ARG A 10 -8.13 29.05 30.97
N PHE A 11 -7.08 28.25 30.82
CA PHE A 11 -6.13 28.45 29.71
C PHE A 11 -5.68 27.09 29.20
N THR A 12 -6.39 26.54 28.23
CA THR A 12 -5.94 25.72 27.12
C THR A 12 -7.13 25.10 26.38
N ARG A 13 -8.09 25.89 25.96
CA ARG A 13 -8.91 25.55 24.79
C ARG A 13 -8.18 26.11 23.56
N ILE A 14 -7.11 25.46 23.15
CA ILE A 14 -6.69 25.51 21.76
C ILE A 14 -7.90 24.99 21.00
N ALA A 15 -8.47 25.85 20.15
CA ALA A 15 -9.61 25.54 19.31
C ALA A 15 -9.30 24.23 18.56
N GLN A 16 -9.82 23.12 19.02
CA GLN A 16 -9.90 21.90 18.24
C GLN A 16 -10.86 22.23 17.10
N ILE A 17 -10.29 22.62 15.95
CA ILE A 17 -11.02 22.67 14.70
C ILE A 17 -11.48 21.23 14.45
N SER A 18 -12.69 20.92 14.90
CA SER A 18 -13.29 19.60 14.68
C SER A 18 -13.70 19.51 13.21
N VAL A 19 -12.74 19.11 12.37
CA VAL A 19 -13.01 18.80 10.98
C VAL A 19 -14.09 17.72 10.93
N PRO A 20 -15.23 17.94 10.26
CA PRO A 20 -16.29 16.95 10.15
C PRO A 20 -15.73 15.59 9.69
N ALA A 21 -16.25 14.49 10.21
CA ALA A 21 -15.71 13.15 9.99
C ALA A 21 -15.46 12.84 8.50
N ARG A 22 -16.37 13.28 7.61
CA ARG A 22 -16.25 13.11 6.14
C ARG A 22 -15.02 13.79 5.54
N TYR A 23 -14.67 14.99 6.00
CA TYR A 23 -13.49 15.71 5.51
C TYR A 23 -12.21 15.08 6.05
N ARG A 24 -12.23 14.58 7.28
CA ARG A 24 -11.10 13.90 7.89
C ARG A 24 -10.75 12.61 7.13
N ASP A 25 -11.75 11.85 6.66
CA ASP A 25 -11.54 10.64 5.88
C ASP A 25 -11.03 10.98 4.47
N ALA A 26 -11.56 12.03 3.83
CA ALA A 26 -11.07 12.52 2.54
C ALA A 26 -9.62 13.03 2.62
N VAL A 27 -9.29 13.81 3.65
CA VAL A 27 -7.92 14.28 3.89
C VAL A 27 -6.98 13.11 4.14
N SER A 28 -7.39 12.12 4.95
CA SER A 28 -6.61 10.91 5.21
C SER A 28 -6.37 10.11 3.93
N PHE A 29 -7.37 9.99 3.07
CA PHE A 29 -7.29 9.32 1.77
C PHE A 29 -6.29 10.02 0.83
N ILE A 30 -6.41 11.34 0.70
CA ILE A 30 -5.50 12.14 -0.14
C ILE A 30 -4.07 12.07 0.41
N LEU A 31 -3.90 12.27 1.72
CA LEU A 31 -2.59 12.20 2.36
C LEU A 31 -1.94 10.83 2.14
N LEU A 32 -2.68 9.75 2.33
CA LEU A 32 -2.20 8.39 2.10
C LEU A 32 -1.78 8.18 0.63
N SER A 33 -2.57 8.68 -0.33
CA SER A 33 -2.25 8.59 -1.75
C SER A 33 -0.98 9.37 -2.09
N VAL A 34 -0.79 10.55 -1.49
CA VAL A 34 0.44 11.35 -1.66
C VAL A 34 1.64 10.65 -1.04
N LEU A 35 1.51 10.12 0.18
CA LEU A 35 2.60 9.41 0.86
C LEU A 35 3.04 8.17 0.07
N PHE A 36 2.11 7.36 -0.41
CA PHE A 36 2.44 6.20 -1.22
C PHE A 36 2.96 6.58 -2.61
N GLY A 37 2.35 7.57 -3.27
CA GLY A 37 2.79 7.99 -4.61
C GLY A 37 4.18 8.63 -4.61
N SER A 38 4.45 9.55 -3.68
CA SER A 38 5.76 10.17 -3.54
C SER A 38 6.87 9.19 -3.14
N SER A 39 6.52 8.07 -2.49
CA SER A 39 7.49 7.04 -2.14
C SER A 39 8.18 6.45 -3.37
N PHE A 40 7.50 6.32 -4.52
CA PHE A 40 8.11 5.84 -5.76
C PHE A 40 9.23 6.77 -6.25
N VAL A 41 9.06 8.08 -6.07
CA VAL A 41 10.09 9.07 -6.42
C VAL A 41 11.26 9.00 -5.42
N ALA A 42 10.97 8.94 -4.14
CA ALA A 42 11.98 8.83 -3.11
C ALA A 42 12.79 7.52 -3.23
N ILE A 43 12.14 6.39 -3.53
CA ILE A 43 12.82 5.13 -3.83
C ILE A 43 13.75 5.32 -5.04
N LYS A 44 13.24 5.84 -6.17
CA LYS A 44 14.06 6.07 -7.37
C LYS A 44 15.27 6.96 -7.10
N THR A 45 15.13 7.95 -6.21
CA THR A 45 16.23 8.83 -5.79
C THR A 45 17.25 8.07 -4.96
N GLY A 46 16.83 7.30 -3.97
CA GLY A 46 17.72 6.53 -3.10
C GLY A 46 18.48 5.42 -3.81
N LEU A 47 17.85 4.81 -4.85
CA LEU A 47 18.46 3.78 -5.69
C LEU A 47 19.60 4.30 -6.59
N ARG A 48 19.90 5.59 -6.58
CA ARG A 48 21.06 6.13 -7.29
C ARG A 48 22.37 5.82 -6.59
N GLU A 49 22.35 5.65 -5.29
CA GLU A 49 23.55 5.47 -4.46
C GLU A 49 23.53 4.17 -3.64
N LEU A 50 22.33 3.67 -3.30
CA LEU A 50 22.18 2.43 -2.55
C LEU A 50 21.65 1.29 -3.43
N PRO A 51 22.17 0.07 -3.24
CA PRO A 51 21.63 -1.14 -3.87
C PRO A 51 20.17 -1.38 -3.45
N PRO A 52 19.35 -2.00 -4.33
CA PRO A 52 17.92 -2.12 -4.12
C PRO A 52 17.51 -2.84 -2.83
N LEU A 53 18.11 -3.99 -2.54
CA LEU A 53 17.74 -4.79 -1.37
C LEU A 53 18.22 -4.12 -0.08
N LEU A 54 19.41 -3.52 -0.12
CA LEU A 54 19.98 -2.80 1.02
C LEU A 54 19.15 -1.53 1.35
N PHE A 55 18.72 -0.78 0.33
CA PHE A 55 17.84 0.36 0.55
C PHE A 55 16.47 -0.08 1.11
N ALA A 56 15.91 -1.18 0.58
CA ALA A 56 14.65 -1.74 1.07
C ALA A 56 14.76 -2.22 2.52
N SER A 57 15.88 -2.86 2.91
CA SER A 57 16.07 -3.33 4.28
C SER A 57 16.09 -2.18 5.29
N PHE A 58 16.88 -1.14 5.05
CA PHE A 58 16.90 0.05 5.90
C PHE A 58 15.56 0.77 6.00
N ARG A 59 14.81 0.84 4.90
CA ARG A 59 13.43 1.36 4.94
C ARG A 59 12.59 0.62 5.97
N PHE A 60 12.66 -0.72 5.97
CA PHE A 60 11.85 -1.53 6.88
C PHE A 60 12.43 -1.61 8.28
N ASP A 61 13.74 -1.42 8.48
CA ASP A 61 14.33 -1.22 9.81
C ASP A 61 13.72 0.02 10.47
N ILE A 62 13.71 1.15 9.75
CA ILE A 62 13.11 2.40 10.23
C ILE A 62 11.60 2.21 10.47
N GLY A 63 10.89 1.63 9.51
CA GLY A 63 9.45 1.37 9.61
C GLY A 63 9.11 0.48 10.80
N ALA A 64 9.84 -0.63 10.98
CA ALA A 64 9.68 -1.55 12.10
C ALA A 64 10.00 -0.87 13.44
N ALA A 65 11.11 -0.16 13.54
CA ALA A 65 11.50 0.55 14.77
C ALA A 65 10.42 1.56 15.21
N VAL A 66 9.90 2.35 14.27
CA VAL A 66 8.85 3.33 14.56
C VAL A 66 7.54 2.65 14.96
N LEU A 67 7.09 1.62 14.21
CA LEU A 67 5.83 0.92 14.52
C LEU A 67 5.93 0.08 15.78
N ILE A 68 7.04 -0.63 16.02
CA ILE A 68 7.26 -1.38 17.26
C ILE A 68 7.29 -0.39 18.42
N GLY A 69 8.06 0.70 18.34
CA GLY A 69 8.09 1.74 19.36
C GLY A 69 6.70 2.29 19.67
N TYR A 70 5.89 2.58 18.66
CA TYR A 70 4.52 3.03 18.83
C TYR A 70 3.63 1.97 19.50
N VAL A 71 3.73 0.71 19.08
CA VAL A 71 2.95 -0.40 19.66
C VAL A 71 3.33 -0.63 21.11
N LEU A 72 4.63 -0.64 21.44
CA LEU A 72 5.12 -0.80 22.81
C LEU A 72 4.65 0.34 23.73
N ALA A 73 4.61 1.56 23.22
CA ALA A 73 4.18 2.73 23.99
C ALA A 73 2.66 2.80 24.20
N THR A 74 1.85 2.19 23.29
CA THR A 74 0.39 2.42 23.27
C THR A 74 -0.45 1.17 23.54
N ARG A 75 0.14 -0.04 23.51
CA ARG A 75 -0.57 -1.31 23.61
C ARG A 75 -0.03 -2.18 24.74
N PRO A 76 -0.90 -2.92 25.48
CA PRO A 76 -0.46 -3.88 26.48
C PRO A 76 0.27 -5.06 25.80
N ARG A 77 1.14 -5.75 26.57
CA ARG A 77 1.88 -6.93 26.08
C ARG A 77 1.00 -7.99 25.44
N SER A 78 -0.21 -8.13 25.95
CA SER A 78 -1.20 -9.09 25.44
C SER A 78 -1.64 -8.81 23.99
N ALA A 79 -1.51 -7.60 23.51
CA ALA A 79 -1.99 -7.18 22.19
C ALA A 79 -0.91 -7.23 21.09
N TRP A 80 0.38 -7.32 21.46
CA TRP A 80 1.45 -7.28 20.47
C TRP A 80 2.37 -8.51 20.41
N LEU A 81 2.27 -9.44 21.39
CA LEU A 81 2.97 -10.72 21.31
C LEU A 81 2.15 -11.74 20.53
N PRO A 82 2.75 -12.48 19.59
CA PRO A 82 2.08 -13.59 18.92
C PRO A 82 1.75 -14.70 19.95
N ARG A 83 0.51 -15.20 19.94
CA ARG A 83 0.00 -16.18 20.91
C ARG A 83 -0.40 -17.48 20.26
N THR A 84 -0.82 -17.41 19.00
CA THR A 84 -1.31 -18.56 18.26
C THR A 84 -0.34 -18.93 17.13
N ARG A 85 -0.45 -20.19 16.67
CA ARG A 85 0.27 -20.59 15.43
C ARG A 85 -0.17 -19.75 14.24
N GLY A 86 -1.45 -19.32 14.21
CA GLY A 86 -1.98 -18.42 13.18
C GLY A 86 -1.26 -17.07 13.18
N ASP A 87 -0.95 -16.51 14.36
CA ASP A 87 -0.20 -15.25 14.48
C ASP A 87 1.22 -15.39 13.93
N VAL A 88 1.93 -16.46 14.35
CA VAL A 88 3.32 -16.69 13.90
C VAL A 88 3.36 -16.91 12.38
N LEU A 89 2.47 -17.76 11.84
CA LEU A 89 2.37 -18.00 10.40
C LEU A 89 1.91 -16.73 9.65
N GLY A 90 1.05 -15.93 10.25
CA GLY A 90 0.62 -14.64 9.72
C GLY A 90 1.78 -13.65 9.61
N ILE A 91 2.60 -13.52 10.66
CA ILE A 91 3.81 -12.70 10.67
C ILE A 91 4.80 -13.20 9.62
N ALA A 92 5.07 -14.51 9.57
CA ALA A 92 5.97 -15.10 8.59
C ALA A 92 5.49 -14.87 7.14
N THR A 93 4.20 -15.12 6.87
CA THR A 93 3.60 -14.91 5.55
C THR A 93 3.66 -13.43 5.14
N ALA A 94 3.29 -12.52 6.03
CA ALA A 94 3.37 -11.09 5.76
C ALA A 94 4.83 -10.65 5.57
N GLY A 95 5.75 -11.09 6.44
CA GLY A 95 7.17 -10.80 6.33
C GLY A 95 7.77 -11.27 5.00
N VAL A 96 7.48 -12.50 4.59
CA VAL A 96 8.01 -13.08 3.34
C VAL A 96 7.35 -12.45 2.10
N PHE A 97 6.03 -12.47 2.00
CA PHE A 97 5.33 -12.07 0.77
C PHE A 97 5.08 -10.58 0.66
N LEU A 98 4.61 -9.93 1.74
CA LEU A 98 4.22 -8.51 1.69
C LEU A 98 5.41 -7.57 1.89
N ILE A 99 6.43 -8.02 2.61
CA ILE A 99 7.61 -7.20 2.85
C ILE A 99 8.78 -7.65 1.97
N THR A 100 9.31 -8.86 2.18
CA THR A 100 10.56 -9.29 1.52
C THR A 100 10.40 -9.43 0.02
N LEU A 101 9.60 -10.40 -0.44
CA LEU A 101 9.47 -10.71 -1.86
C LEU A 101 8.91 -9.54 -2.67
N ASN A 102 7.85 -8.93 -2.15
CA ASN A 102 7.25 -7.75 -2.77
C ASN A 102 8.29 -6.63 -2.94
N ASN A 103 9.00 -6.25 -1.89
CA ASN A 103 9.91 -5.10 -1.97
C ASN A 103 11.24 -5.43 -2.65
N ALA A 104 11.74 -6.67 -2.55
CA ALA A 104 12.89 -7.10 -3.33
C ALA A 104 12.61 -6.94 -4.84
N LEU A 105 11.47 -7.43 -5.30
CA LEU A 105 11.06 -7.32 -6.70
C LEU A 105 10.75 -5.86 -7.10
N LEU A 106 10.04 -5.11 -6.25
CA LEU A 106 9.67 -3.73 -6.52
C LEU A 106 10.91 -2.82 -6.64
N PHE A 107 11.82 -2.88 -5.68
CA PHE A 107 12.97 -1.98 -5.65
C PHE A 107 13.96 -2.31 -6.76
N THR A 108 14.23 -3.61 -7.01
CA THR A 108 15.06 -4.04 -8.13
C THR A 108 14.44 -3.59 -9.46
N GLY A 109 13.14 -3.84 -9.66
CA GLY A 109 12.44 -3.43 -10.87
C GLY A 109 12.37 -1.92 -11.04
N GLN A 110 12.23 -1.16 -9.95
CA GLN A 110 12.16 0.28 -9.99
C GLN A 110 13.52 0.93 -10.34
N GLY A 111 14.62 0.22 -10.17
CA GLY A 111 15.94 0.65 -10.63
C GLY A 111 15.97 1.02 -12.12
N THR A 112 15.25 0.28 -12.96
CA THR A 112 15.25 0.45 -14.43
C THR A 112 13.95 1.03 -15.00
N THR A 113 12.92 1.33 -14.16
CA THR A 113 11.64 1.91 -14.58
C THR A 113 11.44 3.33 -14.05
N THR A 114 10.45 4.05 -14.59
CA THR A 114 10.03 5.35 -14.03
C THR A 114 9.11 5.17 -12.83
N PRO A 115 9.05 6.14 -11.88
CA PRO A 115 8.12 6.09 -10.74
C PRO A 115 6.66 5.92 -11.15
N ALA A 116 6.23 6.62 -12.21
CA ALA A 116 4.88 6.52 -12.75
C ALA A 116 4.58 5.11 -13.28
N MET A 117 5.47 4.55 -14.11
CA MET A 117 5.34 3.20 -14.66
C MET A 117 5.28 2.14 -13.55
N ALA A 118 6.23 2.20 -12.61
CA ALA A 118 6.28 1.28 -11.47
C ALA A 118 4.98 1.35 -10.65
N SER A 119 4.47 2.54 -10.36
CA SER A 119 3.25 2.72 -9.57
C SER A 119 2.01 2.18 -10.27
N VAL A 120 1.89 2.34 -11.59
CA VAL A 120 0.76 1.80 -12.39
C VAL A 120 0.80 0.27 -12.37
N MET A 121 1.96 -0.34 -12.65
CA MET A 121 2.10 -1.80 -12.64
C MET A 121 1.89 -2.40 -11.26
N TYR A 122 2.40 -1.75 -10.23
CA TYR A 122 2.17 -2.15 -8.85
C TYR A 122 0.69 -2.04 -8.43
N GLY A 123 -0.04 -1.06 -9.00
CA GLY A 123 -1.47 -0.88 -8.82
C GLY A 123 -2.35 -2.03 -9.34
N LEU A 124 -1.77 -3.04 -10.00
CA LEU A 124 -2.47 -4.26 -10.43
C LEU A 124 -2.71 -5.26 -9.29
N ASN A 125 -2.11 -5.05 -8.12
CA ASN A 125 -2.28 -6.00 -7.01
C ASN A 125 -3.76 -6.31 -6.68
N PRO A 126 -4.72 -5.35 -6.65
CA PRO A 126 -6.13 -5.67 -6.40
C PRO A 126 -6.80 -6.45 -7.55
N VAL A 127 -6.30 -6.31 -8.78
CA VAL A 127 -6.76 -7.09 -9.95
C VAL A 127 -6.29 -8.53 -9.86
N LEU A 128 -5.09 -8.77 -9.34
CA LEU A 128 -4.49 -10.10 -9.20
C LEU A 128 -5.05 -10.85 -7.97
N ALA A 129 -5.49 -10.15 -6.93
CA ALA A 129 -5.98 -10.77 -5.71
C ALA A 129 -7.13 -11.79 -5.93
N PRO A 130 -8.16 -11.55 -6.77
CA PRO A 130 -9.19 -12.54 -7.08
C PRO A 130 -8.64 -13.80 -7.79
N VAL A 131 -7.58 -13.67 -8.59
CA VAL A 131 -6.92 -14.82 -9.25
C VAL A 131 -6.29 -15.73 -8.19
N PHE A 132 -5.56 -15.16 -7.26
CA PHE A 132 -4.98 -15.91 -6.15
C PHE A 132 -6.04 -16.45 -5.19
N ALA A 133 -7.13 -15.72 -4.94
CA ALA A 133 -8.24 -16.21 -4.14
C ALA A 133 -8.93 -17.43 -4.79
N TRP A 134 -9.15 -17.39 -6.12
CA TRP A 134 -9.64 -18.54 -6.86
C TRP A 134 -8.69 -19.74 -6.77
N TRP A 135 -7.39 -19.51 -6.97
CA TRP A 135 -6.39 -20.58 -6.98
C TRP A 135 -6.10 -21.14 -5.59
N LEU A 136 -5.93 -20.30 -4.56
CA LEU A 136 -5.48 -20.70 -3.21
C LEU A 136 -6.62 -21.01 -2.24
N LEU A 137 -7.80 -20.38 -2.41
CA LEU A 137 -8.96 -20.52 -1.53
C LEU A 137 -10.10 -21.31 -2.17
N GLY A 138 -10.04 -21.57 -3.49
CA GLY A 138 -11.14 -22.18 -4.24
C GLY A 138 -12.33 -21.24 -4.45
N ASP A 139 -12.15 -19.93 -4.24
CA ASP A 139 -13.19 -18.93 -4.47
C ASP A 139 -13.65 -18.96 -5.94
N ARG A 140 -14.94 -18.69 -6.19
CA ARG A 140 -15.45 -18.69 -7.56
C ARG A 140 -15.10 -17.40 -8.27
N LEU A 141 -14.34 -17.48 -9.35
CA LEU A 141 -14.09 -16.35 -10.24
C LEU A 141 -15.29 -16.14 -11.17
N SER A 142 -15.98 -15.02 -11.05
CA SER A 142 -17.10 -14.70 -11.93
C SER A 142 -16.61 -14.41 -13.36
N LYS A 143 -17.45 -14.69 -14.39
CA LYS A 143 -17.13 -14.37 -15.79
C LYS A 143 -16.79 -12.88 -16.00
N THR A 144 -17.47 -12.00 -15.28
CA THR A 144 -17.22 -10.55 -15.34
C THR A 144 -15.89 -10.17 -14.70
N ALA A 145 -15.50 -10.83 -13.60
CA ALA A 145 -14.18 -10.63 -12.99
C ALA A 145 -13.07 -11.15 -13.91
N ALA A 146 -13.25 -12.33 -14.53
CA ALA A 146 -12.27 -12.86 -15.49
C ALA A 146 -12.08 -11.92 -16.69
N LEU A 147 -13.18 -11.37 -17.25
CA LEU A 147 -13.12 -10.37 -18.31
C LEU A 147 -12.38 -9.09 -17.84
N GLY A 148 -12.70 -8.58 -16.65
CA GLY A 148 -12.04 -7.42 -16.07
C GLY A 148 -10.53 -7.61 -15.87
N ILE A 149 -10.13 -8.80 -15.42
CA ILE A 149 -8.70 -9.18 -15.31
C ILE A 149 -8.04 -9.18 -16.70
N GLY A 150 -8.68 -9.78 -17.70
CA GLY A 150 -8.17 -9.78 -19.08
C GLY A 150 -7.98 -8.36 -19.64
N ILE A 151 -8.96 -7.45 -19.42
CA ILE A 151 -8.85 -6.04 -19.81
C ILE A 151 -7.72 -5.34 -19.08
N ALA A 152 -7.57 -5.53 -17.76
CA ALA A 152 -6.50 -4.92 -17.00
C ALA A 152 -5.11 -5.41 -17.49
N LEU A 153 -4.96 -6.71 -17.78
CA LEU A 153 -3.73 -7.26 -18.34
C LEU A 153 -3.44 -6.72 -19.75
N ALA A 154 -4.48 -6.52 -20.58
CA ALA A 154 -4.31 -5.85 -21.87
C ALA A 154 -3.80 -4.40 -21.70
N GLY A 155 -4.30 -3.68 -20.69
CA GLY A 155 -3.77 -2.36 -20.31
C GLY A 155 -2.28 -2.39 -19.96
N VAL A 156 -1.82 -3.44 -19.26
CA VAL A 156 -0.38 -3.64 -18.98
C VAL A 156 0.41 -3.83 -20.27
N VAL A 157 -0.07 -4.64 -21.20
CA VAL A 157 0.60 -4.83 -22.51
C VAL A 157 0.75 -3.50 -23.25
N VAL A 158 -0.29 -2.65 -23.21
CA VAL A 158 -0.24 -1.28 -23.78
C VAL A 158 0.82 -0.41 -23.09
N ILE A 159 0.98 -0.54 -21.77
CA ILE A 159 1.99 0.21 -21.01
C ILE A 159 3.40 -0.28 -21.32
N VAL A 160 3.60 -1.59 -21.32
CA VAL A 160 4.91 -2.24 -21.53
C VAL A 160 5.38 -2.07 -22.98
N GLN A 161 4.44 -2.07 -23.95
CA GLN A 161 4.73 -2.02 -25.39
C GLN A 161 5.83 -3.03 -25.79
N PRO A 162 5.64 -4.32 -25.48
CA PRO A 162 6.67 -5.32 -25.74
C PRO A 162 6.96 -5.42 -27.23
N SER A 163 8.24 -5.30 -27.61
CA SER A 163 8.71 -5.56 -28.97
C SER A 163 9.80 -6.64 -28.94
N PRO A 164 10.01 -7.39 -30.02
CA PRO A 164 11.01 -8.46 -30.06
C PRO A 164 12.42 -8.00 -29.64
N GLY A 165 12.79 -6.74 -29.94
CA GLY A 165 14.07 -6.17 -29.54
C GLY A 165 14.14 -5.61 -28.13
N THR A 166 12.98 -5.43 -27.46
CA THR A 166 12.92 -4.87 -26.07
C THR A 166 12.58 -5.90 -25.02
N LEU A 167 12.13 -7.11 -25.37
CA LEU A 167 11.69 -8.14 -24.41
C LEU A 167 12.78 -8.54 -23.42
N THR A 168 14.05 -8.46 -23.79
CA THR A 168 15.20 -8.76 -22.94
C THR A 168 15.90 -7.52 -22.39
N GLY A 169 15.40 -6.33 -22.73
CA GLY A 169 15.97 -5.07 -22.24
C GLY A 169 15.69 -4.83 -20.76
N ASP A 170 16.63 -4.19 -20.06
CA ASP A 170 16.56 -3.93 -18.62
C ASP A 170 15.25 -3.28 -18.19
N GLY A 171 14.68 -2.39 -19.00
CA GLY A 171 13.39 -1.74 -18.72
C GLY A 171 12.22 -2.72 -18.66
N THR A 172 12.15 -3.68 -19.59
CA THR A 172 11.08 -4.69 -19.61
C THR A 172 11.23 -5.69 -18.48
N VAL A 173 12.47 -6.12 -18.19
CA VAL A 173 12.76 -6.96 -17.02
C VAL A 173 12.34 -6.26 -15.74
N GLY A 174 12.69 -4.96 -15.58
CA GLY A 174 12.29 -4.18 -14.42
C GLY A 174 10.76 -4.05 -14.28
N GLN A 175 10.04 -3.87 -15.38
CA GLN A 175 8.58 -3.87 -15.38
C GLN A 175 8.01 -5.24 -14.96
N GLY A 176 8.58 -6.34 -15.45
CA GLY A 176 8.21 -7.70 -15.04
C GLY A 176 8.42 -7.94 -13.55
N LEU A 177 9.53 -7.44 -12.98
CA LEU A 177 9.80 -7.50 -11.55
C LEU A 177 8.76 -6.72 -10.74
N VAL A 178 8.37 -5.51 -11.18
CA VAL A 178 7.31 -4.73 -10.50
C VAL A 178 5.96 -5.45 -10.57
N LEU A 179 5.62 -6.08 -11.70
CA LEU A 179 4.42 -6.92 -11.79
C LEU A 179 4.49 -8.13 -10.85
N GLY A 180 5.66 -8.77 -10.75
CA GLY A 180 5.94 -9.82 -9.77
C GLY A 180 5.75 -9.34 -8.33
N ALA A 181 6.14 -8.10 -8.03
CA ALA A 181 5.90 -7.47 -6.72
C ALA A 181 4.39 -7.30 -6.44
N ALA A 182 3.61 -6.86 -7.43
CA ALA A 182 2.15 -6.77 -7.32
C ALA A 182 1.51 -8.16 -7.11
N ALA A 183 2.03 -9.19 -7.76
CA ALA A 183 1.60 -10.58 -7.57
C ALA A 183 1.95 -11.11 -6.17
N ALA A 184 3.15 -10.79 -5.66
CA ALA A 184 3.59 -11.21 -4.34
C ALA A 184 2.69 -10.63 -3.22
N ILE A 185 2.38 -9.33 -3.29
CA ILE A 185 1.48 -8.71 -2.29
C ILE A 185 0.05 -9.25 -2.41
N ALA A 186 -0.45 -9.52 -3.63
CA ALA A 186 -1.77 -10.11 -3.85
C ALA A 186 -1.85 -11.53 -3.27
N ALA A 187 -0.88 -12.39 -3.58
CA ALA A 187 -0.79 -13.75 -3.05
C ALA A 187 -0.66 -13.77 -1.53
N GLY A 188 0.25 -12.94 -0.98
CA GLY A 188 0.46 -12.83 0.47
C GLY A 188 -0.78 -12.34 1.21
N SER A 189 -1.52 -11.40 0.64
CA SER A 189 -2.77 -10.91 1.23
C SER A 189 -3.86 -12.00 1.28
N VAL A 190 -3.96 -12.83 0.25
CA VAL A 190 -4.88 -13.96 0.19
C VAL A 190 -4.48 -15.06 1.18
N LEU A 191 -3.18 -15.39 1.27
CA LEU A 191 -2.67 -16.34 2.26
C LEU A 191 -2.91 -15.86 3.67
N LEU A 192 -2.69 -14.56 3.95
CA LEU A 192 -2.95 -13.97 5.27
C LEU A 192 -4.45 -14.05 5.62
N LYS A 193 -5.34 -13.83 4.64
CA LYS A 193 -6.79 -14.04 4.82
C LYS A 193 -7.13 -15.49 5.17
N ARG A 194 -6.42 -16.47 4.58
CA ARG A 194 -6.61 -17.89 4.88
C ARG A 194 -6.16 -18.27 6.29
N LEU A 195 -5.06 -17.68 6.76
CA LEU A 195 -4.47 -17.99 8.07
C LEU A 195 -5.27 -17.39 9.23
N GLN A 196 -6.04 -16.32 8.99
CA GLN A 196 -6.88 -15.63 9.97
C GLN A 196 -6.17 -15.38 11.33
N PRO A 197 -5.01 -14.70 11.37
CA PRO A 197 -4.32 -14.40 12.61
C PRO A 197 -5.25 -13.64 13.57
N GLU A 198 -5.19 -13.97 14.85
CA GLU A 198 -5.98 -13.30 15.90
C GLU A 198 -5.36 -11.96 16.33
N MET A 199 -4.09 -11.78 16.04
CA MET A 199 -3.36 -10.56 16.35
C MET A 199 -3.92 -9.36 15.57
N ASP A 200 -3.97 -8.18 16.24
CA ASP A 200 -4.30 -6.91 15.57
C ASP A 200 -3.35 -6.63 14.40
N ARG A 201 -3.89 -5.99 13.35
CA ARG A 201 -3.16 -5.72 12.09
C ARG A 201 -1.90 -4.89 12.29
N LEU A 202 -1.94 -3.89 13.18
CA LEU A 202 -0.80 -3.01 13.38
C LEU A 202 0.41 -3.71 14.04
N PRO A 203 0.26 -4.44 15.16
CA PRO A 203 1.33 -5.26 15.71
C PRO A 203 1.84 -6.33 14.73
N LEU A 204 0.93 -7.03 14.03
CA LEU A 204 1.29 -8.02 13.01
C LEU A 204 2.19 -7.39 11.92
N THR A 205 1.82 -6.20 11.46
CA THR A 205 2.59 -5.48 10.43
C THR A 205 3.95 -5.05 10.97
N ALA A 206 4.02 -4.58 12.22
CA ALA A 206 5.29 -4.19 12.85
C ALA A 206 6.26 -5.38 12.93
N TRP A 207 5.80 -6.55 13.36
CA TRP A 207 6.58 -7.78 13.37
C TRP A 207 6.95 -8.26 11.96
N ALA A 208 6.01 -8.21 11.02
CA ALA A 208 6.26 -8.56 9.62
C ALA A 208 7.34 -7.67 8.99
N MET A 209 7.35 -6.37 9.31
CA MET A 209 8.40 -5.45 8.87
C MET A 209 9.76 -5.82 9.46
N ALA A 210 9.85 -6.17 10.74
CA ALA A 210 11.10 -6.60 11.36
C ALA A 210 11.64 -7.90 10.73
N VAL A 211 10.78 -8.91 10.56
CA VAL A 211 11.14 -10.16 9.87
C VAL A 211 11.56 -9.88 8.42
N GLY A 212 10.78 -9.06 7.71
CA GLY A 212 11.07 -8.72 6.32
C GLY A 212 12.36 -7.93 6.15
N ALA A 213 12.67 -7.00 7.06
CA ALA A 213 13.93 -6.28 7.07
C ALA A 213 15.13 -7.23 7.22
N LEU A 214 15.08 -8.15 8.17
CA LEU A 214 16.11 -9.18 8.37
C LEU A 214 16.31 -10.04 7.11
N LEU A 215 15.21 -10.48 6.50
CA LEU A 215 15.28 -11.26 5.27
C LEU A 215 15.84 -10.46 4.09
N LEU A 216 15.49 -9.16 3.97
CA LEU A 216 16.05 -8.28 2.94
C LEU A 216 17.54 -8.05 3.14
N HIS A 217 18.03 -7.87 4.38
CA HIS A 217 19.45 -7.82 4.68
C HIS A 217 20.16 -9.13 4.28
N ALA A 218 19.57 -10.28 4.63
CA ALA A 218 20.10 -11.56 4.26
C ALA A 218 20.18 -11.75 2.73
N LEU A 219 19.14 -11.33 2.00
CA LEU A 219 19.12 -11.38 0.53
C LEU A 219 20.12 -10.40 -0.09
N SER A 220 20.28 -9.19 0.47
CA SER A 220 21.29 -8.20 0.04
C SER A 220 22.71 -8.77 0.17
N LEU A 221 23.02 -9.38 1.31
CA LEU A 221 24.31 -10.04 1.54
C LEU A 221 24.52 -11.23 0.62
N ALA A 222 23.52 -12.11 0.49
CA ALA A 222 23.59 -13.29 -0.38
C ALA A 222 23.68 -12.92 -1.87
N GLY A 223 23.04 -11.81 -2.27
CA GLY A 223 23.12 -11.25 -3.62
C GLY A 223 24.42 -10.49 -3.91
N GLY A 224 25.33 -10.38 -2.93
CA GLY A 224 26.61 -9.69 -3.10
C GLY A 224 26.49 -8.16 -3.26
N GLU A 225 25.38 -7.57 -2.80
CA GLU A 225 25.23 -6.11 -2.85
C GLU A 225 26.32 -5.43 -1.99
N PRO A 226 26.96 -4.35 -2.48
CA PRO A 226 28.06 -3.68 -1.78
C PRO A 226 27.57 -2.98 -0.51
N GLN A 227 27.83 -3.56 0.65
CA GLN A 227 27.46 -3.00 1.95
C GLN A 227 28.24 -1.70 2.29
N THR A 228 29.40 -1.52 1.68
CA THR A 228 30.24 -0.32 1.84
C THR A 228 29.61 0.94 1.26
N SER A 229 28.61 0.80 0.37
CA SER A 229 27.85 1.94 -0.19
C SER A 229 27.23 2.82 0.89
N VAL A 230 26.95 2.27 2.09
CA VAL A 230 26.35 3.03 3.23
C VAL A 230 27.28 4.15 3.69
N GLY A 231 28.61 3.97 3.60
CA GLY A 231 29.58 4.98 4.05
C GLY A 231 29.73 6.20 3.12
N SER A 232 29.16 6.14 1.92
CA SER A 232 29.31 7.18 0.88
C SER A 232 27.99 7.82 0.45
N VAL A 233 26.88 7.54 1.17
CA VAL A 233 25.56 8.10 0.80
C VAL A 233 25.48 9.60 1.03
N GLY A 234 24.95 10.31 0.03
CA GLY A 234 24.68 11.75 0.12
C GLY A 234 23.43 12.05 0.96
N VAL A 235 23.31 13.32 1.35
CA VAL A 235 22.17 13.82 2.15
C VAL A 235 20.82 13.53 1.48
N LEU A 236 20.75 13.56 0.16
CA LEU A 236 19.51 13.31 -0.59
C LEU A 236 19.06 11.85 -0.47
N THR A 237 19.99 10.90 -0.46
CA THR A 237 19.68 9.47 -0.26
C THR A 237 19.25 9.20 1.17
N VAL A 238 19.90 9.82 2.18
CA VAL A 238 19.45 9.74 3.58
C VAL A 238 18.06 10.33 3.75
N ALA A 239 17.81 11.52 3.18
CA ALA A 239 16.48 12.14 3.20
C ALA A 239 15.42 11.24 2.53
N SER A 240 15.75 10.64 1.38
CA SER A 240 14.88 9.69 0.68
C SER A 240 14.54 8.48 1.55
N LEU A 241 15.54 7.91 2.22
CA LEU A 241 15.36 6.78 3.13
C LEU A 241 14.46 7.13 4.32
N LEU A 242 14.66 8.31 4.93
CA LEU A 242 13.81 8.80 6.03
C LEU A 242 12.37 9.05 5.56
N VAL A 243 12.19 9.65 4.39
CA VAL A 243 10.85 9.89 3.78
C VAL A 243 10.17 8.56 3.47
N VAL A 244 10.88 7.58 2.95
CA VAL A 244 10.27 6.28 2.65
C VAL A 244 10.02 5.47 3.93
N GLY A 245 10.93 5.48 4.90
CA GLY A 245 10.83 4.72 6.14
C GLY A 245 9.78 5.27 7.12
N ILE A 246 9.74 6.57 7.34
CA ILE A 246 8.86 7.19 8.35
C ILE A 246 7.48 7.56 7.76
N PRO A 247 7.32 8.63 6.94
CA PRO A 247 6.00 9.02 6.48
C PRO A 247 5.37 8.00 5.51
N SER A 248 6.13 7.46 4.54
CA SER A 248 5.56 6.58 3.53
C SER A 248 5.48 5.11 3.95
N THR A 249 6.05 4.73 5.09
CA THR A 249 5.91 3.38 5.65
C THR A 249 5.19 3.43 6.99
N ALA A 250 5.81 3.89 8.08
CA ALA A 250 5.20 3.81 9.40
C ALA A 250 3.89 4.61 9.49
N VAL A 251 3.89 5.89 9.08
CA VAL A 251 2.69 6.74 9.15
C VAL A 251 1.64 6.30 8.14
N ALA A 252 2.04 5.99 6.90
CA ALA A 252 1.10 5.59 5.85
C ALA A 252 0.40 4.26 6.17
N TYR A 253 1.08 3.25 6.69
CA TYR A 253 0.44 2.00 7.10
C TYR A 253 -0.51 2.22 8.29
N ALA A 254 -0.12 3.00 9.30
CA ALA A 254 -1.01 3.34 10.41
C ALA A 254 -2.27 4.10 9.92
N LEU A 255 -2.11 5.02 8.97
CA LEU A 255 -3.19 5.76 8.36
C LEU A 255 -4.08 4.85 7.49
N HIS A 256 -3.46 3.94 6.72
CA HIS A 256 -4.17 2.96 5.88
C HIS A 256 -5.07 2.04 6.73
N PHE A 257 -4.57 1.50 7.84
CA PHE A 257 -5.37 0.65 8.72
C PHE A 257 -6.52 1.42 9.37
N ARG A 258 -6.28 2.66 9.83
CA ARG A 258 -7.37 3.51 10.34
C ARG A 258 -8.44 3.80 9.28
N LEU A 259 -8.01 4.06 8.04
CA LEU A 259 -8.92 4.30 6.94
C LEU A 259 -9.73 3.04 6.62
N LEU A 260 -9.06 1.87 6.58
CA LEU A 260 -9.68 0.56 6.38
C LEU A 260 -10.78 0.26 7.42
N GLU A 261 -10.52 0.58 8.69
CA GLU A 261 -11.49 0.41 9.78
C GLU A 261 -12.67 1.39 9.68
N ARG A 262 -12.44 2.60 9.20
CA ARG A 262 -13.45 3.67 9.17
C ARG A 262 -14.35 3.65 7.94
N ILE A 263 -13.77 3.53 6.76
CA ILE A 263 -14.51 3.61 5.49
C ILE A 263 -14.64 2.26 4.78
N GLY A 264 -14.04 1.22 5.34
CA GLY A 264 -14.07 -0.15 4.81
C GLY A 264 -13.02 -0.42 3.72
N PRO A 265 -12.81 -1.71 3.39
CA PRO A 265 -11.72 -2.14 2.53
C PRO A 265 -11.85 -1.63 1.09
N VAL A 266 -13.05 -1.57 0.55
CA VAL A 266 -13.28 -1.15 -0.84
C VAL A 266 -12.83 0.29 -1.06
N ARG A 267 -13.29 1.21 -0.22
CA ARG A 267 -12.95 2.62 -0.34
C ARG A 267 -11.47 2.86 0.00
N ALA A 268 -10.94 2.19 1.01
CA ALA A 268 -9.52 2.32 1.36
C ALA A 268 -8.61 1.84 0.22
N ASN A 269 -8.98 0.77 -0.49
CA ASN A 269 -8.19 0.23 -1.61
C ASN A 269 -8.23 1.11 -2.87
N LEU A 270 -9.20 2.04 -3.00
CA LEU A 270 -9.20 3.03 -4.10
C LEU A 270 -7.96 3.93 -4.07
N VAL A 271 -7.26 4.03 -2.94
CA VAL A 271 -5.95 4.70 -2.84
C VAL A 271 -4.99 4.17 -3.91
N ALA A 272 -4.99 2.86 -4.19
CA ALA A 272 -4.11 2.24 -5.17
C ALA A 272 -4.23 2.83 -6.59
N TYR A 273 -5.39 3.43 -6.93
CA TYR A 273 -5.63 4.07 -8.24
C TYR A 273 -5.30 5.57 -8.25
N VAL A 274 -5.22 6.20 -7.09
CA VAL A 274 -4.76 7.60 -6.97
C VAL A 274 -3.23 7.67 -6.84
N VAL A 275 -2.61 6.64 -6.30
CA VAL A 275 -1.15 6.52 -6.16
C VAL A 275 -0.39 6.75 -7.48
N PRO A 276 -0.77 6.17 -8.64
CA PRO A 276 -0.09 6.46 -9.90
C PRO A 276 -0.17 7.92 -10.32
N ILE A 277 -1.28 8.61 -10.05
CA ILE A 277 -1.43 10.03 -10.34
C ILE A 277 -0.46 10.85 -9.51
N THR A 278 -0.38 10.58 -8.21
CA THR A 278 0.55 11.28 -7.31
C THR A 278 2.01 10.93 -7.61
N ALA A 279 2.31 9.67 -7.97
CA ALA A 279 3.65 9.26 -8.40
C ALA A 279 4.08 9.95 -9.70
N ALA A 280 3.15 10.09 -10.64
CA ALA A 280 3.39 10.79 -11.91
C ALA A 280 3.65 12.29 -11.70
N LEU A 281 2.80 12.95 -10.91
CA LEU A 281 2.94 14.38 -10.60
C LEU A 281 4.25 14.66 -9.84
N THR A 282 4.55 13.88 -8.81
CA THR A 282 5.78 14.05 -8.03
C THR A 282 7.02 13.67 -8.87
N GLY A 283 6.93 12.67 -9.73
CA GLY A 283 8.00 12.27 -10.65
C GLY A 283 8.29 13.36 -11.68
N TRP A 284 7.25 13.99 -12.23
CA TRP A 284 7.40 15.13 -13.13
C TRP A 284 8.02 16.35 -12.43
N LEU A 285 7.49 16.71 -11.25
CA LEU A 285 7.96 17.88 -10.50
C LEU A 285 9.40 17.74 -9.98
N LEU A 286 9.78 16.57 -9.50
CA LEU A 286 11.05 16.37 -8.77
C LEU A 286 12.15 15.74 -9.64
N LEU A 287 11.79 14.93 -10.64
CA LEU A 287 12.74 14.21 -11.48
C LEU A 287 12.67 14.62 -12.95
N GLY A 288 11.75 15.52 -13.34
CA GLY A 288 11.52 15.88 -14.74
C GLY A 288 11.00 14.71 -15.60
N ALA A 289 10.47 13.65 -14.96
CA ALA A 289 10.02 12.45 -15.65
C ALA A 289 8.72 12.71 -16.41
N GLY A 290 8.75 12.62 -17.73
CA GLY A 290 7.56 12.74 -18.58
C GLY A 290 6.65 11.52 -18.48
N LEU A 291 5.34 11.73 -18.71
CA LEU A 291 4.36 10.66 -18.89
C LEU A 291 4.21 10.36 -20.38
N SER A 292 4.38 9.09 -20.77
CA SER A 292 4.06 8.70 -22.14
C SER A 292 2.54 8.58 -22.32
N GLN A 293 2.05 8.88 -23.54
CA GLN A 293 0.64 8.70 -23.88
C GLN A 293 0.21 7.24 -23.69
N GLY A 294 1.09 6.27 -24.01
CA GLY A 294 0.86 4.85 -23.79
C GLY A 294 0.64 4.51 -22.32
N THR A 295 1.41 5.13 -21.40
CA THR A 295 1.21 4.93 -19.95
C THR A 295 -0.15 5.45 -19.49
N VAL A 296 -0.57 6.64 -19.94
CA VAL A 296 -1.87 7.23 -19.57
C VAL A 296 -3.03 6.40 -20.12
N PHE A 297 -2.96 6.01 -21.39
CA PHE A 297 -3.99 5.19 -22.02
C PHE A 297 -4.08 3.79 -21.37
N GLY A 298 -2.96 3.10 -21.23
CA GLY A 298 -2.90 1.78 -20.62
C GLY A 298 -3.37 1.79 -19.14
N PHE A 299 -3.03 2.84 -18.38
CA PHE A 299 -3.56 3.03 -17.04
C PHE A 299 -5.09 3.18 -17.03
N SER A 300 -5.66 3.92 -17.97
CA SER A 300 -7.11 4.05 -18.10
C SER A 300 -7.79 2.69 -18.38
N VAL A 301 -7.15 1.84 -19.21
CA VAL A 301 -7.61 0.47 -19.48
C VAL A 301 -7.52 -0.40 -18.22
N VAL A 302 -6.44 -0.30 -17.46
CA VAL A 302 -6.29 -1.01 -16.16
C VAL A 302 -7.41 -0.62 -15.19
N VAL A 303 -7.71 0.68 -15.06
CA VAL A 303 -8.78 1.19 -14.19
C VAL A 303 -10.16 0.68 -14.65
N ALA A 304 -10.41 0.64 -15.96
CA ALA A 304 -11.65 0.07 -16.51
C ALA A 304 -11.78 -1.43 -16.21
N GLY A 305 -10.68 -2.20 -16.38
CA GLY A 305 -10.63 -3.62 -16.02
C GLY A 305 -10.94 -3.86 -14.54
N PHE A 306 -10.32 -3.08 -13.65
CA PHE A 306 -10.61 -3.12 -12.23
C PHE A 306 -12.09 -2.81 -11.92
N GLY A 307 -12.66 -1.79 -12.56
CA GLY A 307 -14.07 -1.45 -12.39
C GLY A 307 -15.00 -2.62 -12.70
N LEU A 308 -14.63 -3.49 -13.64
CA LEU A 308 -15.34 -4.73 -13.95
C LEU A 308 -15.11 -5.82 -12.90
N VAL A 309 -13.88 -5.98 -12.39
CA VAL A 309 -13.54 -6.94 -11.32
C VAL A 309 -14.37 -6.63 -10.07
N GLU A 310 -14.38 -5.38 -9.65
CA GLU A 310 -15.05 -4.90 -8.43
C GLU A 310 -16.49 -4.40 -8.68
N ARG A 311 -17.07 -4.71 -9.83
CA ARG A 311 -18.39 -4.18 -10.24
C ARG A 311 -19.49 -4.36 -9.19
N GLN A 312 -19.55 -5.53 -8.56
CA GLN A 312 -20.57 -5.81 -7.55
C GLN A 312 -20.36 -4.96 -6.30
N THR A 313 -19.12 -4.87 -5.86
CA THR A 313 -18.69 -4.10 -4.69
C THR A 313 -18.91 -2.60 -4.89
N LEU A 314 -18.56 -2.09 -6.08
CA LEU A 314 -18.77 -0.69 -6.47
C LEU A 314 -20.27 -0.35 -6.57
N ARG A 315 -21.09 -1.26 -7.14
CA ARG A 315 -22.55 -1.08 -7.20
C ARG A 315 -23.16 -1.01 -5.80
N ALA A 316 -22.80 -1.93 -4.90
CA ALA A 316 -23.28 -1.92 -3.53
C ALA A 316 -22.93 -0.59 -2.82
N GLU A 317 -21.74 -0.07 -3.06
CA GLU A 317 -21.29 1.17 -2.47
C GLU A 317 -22.00 2.41 -3.04
N VAL A 318 -22.24 2.45 -4.35
CA VAL A 318 -23.03 3.51 -4.99
C VAL A 318 -24.48 3.49 -4.49
N CYS A 319 -25.10 2.31 -4.32
CA CYS A 319 -26.42 2.17 -3.75
C CYS A 319 -26.48 2.67 -2.31
N ARG A 320 -25.46 2.33 -1.49
CA ARG A 320 -25.35 2.83 -0.12
C ARG A 320 -25.26 4.34 -0.06
N LEU A 321 -24.50 4.96 -0.95
CA LEU A 321 -24.36 6.42 -1.05
C LEU A 321 -25.67 7.09 -1.51
N ARG A 322 -26.41 6.48 -2.45
CA ARG A 322 -27.72 6.97 -2.90
C ARG A 322 -28.75 6.92 -1.77
N ARG A 323 -28.83 5.83 -1.00
CA ARG A 323 -29.71 5.72 0.19
C ARG A 323 -29.37 6.79 1.23
N TRP A 324 -28.08 6.97 1.53
CA TRP A 324 -27.65 8.01 2.47
C TRP A 324 -28.06 9.43 2.03
N ARG A 325 -27.96 9.74 0.72
CA ARG A 325 -28.44 11.03 0.19
C ARG A 325 -29.96 11.21 0.31
N ARG A 326 -30.73 10.12 0.24
CA ARG A 326 -32.20 10.17 0.33
C ARG A 326 -32.71 10.22 1.77
N GLN A 327 -32.03 9.60 2.71
CA GLN A 327 -32.51 9.42 4.09
C GLN A 327 -31.87 10.39 5.10
N GLY A 328 -30.83 11.13 4.76
CA GLY A 328 -30.16 12.10 5.66
C GLY A 328 -29.52 11.53 6.93
N THR A 329 -29.63 10.22 7.15
CA THR A 329 -29.08 9.51 8.31
C THR A 329 -27.97 8.56 7.89
N SER A 330 -26.88 8.53 8.66
CA SER A 330 -25.77 7.58 8.46
C SER A 330 -26.27 6.15 8.72
N PRO A 331 -26.11 5.19 7.80
CA PRO A 331 -26.50 3.80 8.06
C PRO A 331 -25.68 3.25 9.22
N THR A 332 -26.34 2.69 10.21
CA THR A 332 -25.73 1.98 11.33
C THR A 332 -25.04 0.70 10.80
N ARG A 333 -23.94 0.33 11.44
CA ARG A 333 -23.01 -0.75 11.04
C ARG A 333 -23.64 -2.16 11.09
N ASP A 334 -24.85 -2.29 11.66
CA ASP A 334 -25.48 -3.56 12.02
C ASP A 334 -26.46 -4.12 10.98
N GLU A 335 -26.72 -3.42 9.88
CA GLU A 335 -27.50 -3.98 8.80
C GLU A 335 -26.61 -4.81 7.89
N GLY A 336 -26.69 -6.14 8.03
CA GLY A 336 -26.05 -7.12 7.17
C GLY A 336 -26.40 -6.90 5.68
N PRO A 337 -25.74 -7.63 4.74
CA PRO A 337 -25.86 -7.40 3.30
C PRO A 337 -27.30 -7.69 2.83
N GLN A 338 -28.16 -6.68 2.83
CA GLN A 338 -29.44 -6.73 2.12
C GLN A 338 -29.20 -6.38 0.65
N TRP A 339 -29.34 -7.35 -0.21
CA TRP A 339 -29.41 -7.26 -1.66
C TRP A 339 -30.89 -7.19 -2.08
N PRO A 340 -31.28 -6.49 -3.15
CA PRO A 340 -30.59 -5.63 -4.11
C PRO A 340 -31.16 -4.20 -4.15
N CYS A 341 -30.47 -3.26 -4.85
CA CYS A 341 -31.14 -2.11 -5.42
C CYS A 341 -32.01 -2.61 -6.57
N ASP A 342 -33.24 -3.04 -6.30
CA ASP A 342 -34.26 -3.17 -7.31
C ASP A 342 -34.79 -1.76 -7.60
N ASP A 343 -34.37 -1.26 -8.78
CA ASP A 343 -35.08 -0.42 -9.77
C ASP A 343 -34.10 -0.01 -10.88
#